data_8a9dbae4545f7824ff94b96f11fc5dc5
#
_entry.id   8a9dbae4545f7824ff94b96f11fc5dc5
#
_cell.length_a   1.000
_cell.length_b   1.000
_cell.length_c   1.000
_cell.angle_alpha   90.00
_cell.angle_beta   90.00
_cell.angle_gamma   90.00
#
_symmetry.space_group_name_H-M   'P 1'
#
loop_
_entity.id
_entity.type
_entity.pdbx_description
1 polymer ?
#
loop_
_entity_poly.entity_id
_entity_poly.type
_entity_poly.pdbx_seq_one_letter_code
_entity_poly.pdbx_strand_id
1 'polypeptide(L)'
;MQTQANAKEAAHSKAVRDMFAGIAGRYDLLNHVLSLNIDRRWRRLVANELRDILDRGDATVLDVACGTGDLSLELNKNAKAQIIGTDFCRPMLAVAAEKNSLGADIPFVEADAMTLPFADGSFDGVTIAFGLRNLPNFENGLKELNRVLKRNGKLVVLECSHPPFPVFRQLYSFYFSRVLPRIGGLVSGSRRAYEYLPDSVTKFPEQEKLVELMEATGFDRVKYQNLTGGIAALHSGVRVEALA
;
A
#
# COMPACT_ATOMS: atom_id res chain seq x y z
N MET A 1 -7.05 29.35 3.79
CA MET A 1 -7.48 27.96 4.06
C MET A 1 -6.52 26.94 3.43
N GLN A 2 -6.12 27.08 2.16
CA GLN A 2 -5.22 26.12 1.45
C GLN A 2 -3.84 25.96 2.12
N THR A 3 -3.23 27.04 2.58
CA THR A 3 -1.92 27.03 3.25
C THR A 3 -1.93 26.25 4.58
N GLN A 4 -3.02 26.30 5.33
CA GLN A 4 -3.17 25.55 6.58
C GLN A 4 -3.42 24.04 6.32
N ALA A 5 -4.15 23.70 5.26
CA ALA A 5 -4.35 22.31 4.84
C ALA A 5 -3.00 21.67 4.44
N ASN A 6 -2.23 22.34 3.59
CA ASN A 6 -0.91 21.88 3.15
C ASN A 6 0.08 21.72 4.33
N ALA A 7 0.06 22.62 5.31
CA ALA A 7 0.90 22.50 6.51
C ALA A 7 0.51 21.29 7.38
N LYS A 8 -0.79 20.98 7.48
CA LYS A 8 -1.29 19.82 8.21
C LYS A 8 -0.93 18.51 7.51
N GLU A 9 -1.06 18.46 6.19
CA GLU A 9 -0.66 17.32 5.37
C GLU A 9 0.84 17.04 5.48
N ALA A 10 1.69 18.08 5.39
CA ALA A 10 3.13 17.94 5.55
C ALA A 10 3.52 17.45 6.96
N ALA A 11 2.85 17.96 8.01
CA ALA A 11 3.07 17.50 9.38
C ALA A 11 2.66 16.03 9.56
N HIS A 12 1.56 15.60 8.95
CA HIS A 12 1.11 14.20 8.93
C HIS A 12 2.15 13.30 8.26
N SER A 13 2.56 13.64 7.02
CA SER A 13 3.56 12.87 6.27
C SER A 13 4.88 12.74 7.03
N LYS A 14 5.34 13.84 7.68
CA LYS A 14 6.53 13.81 8.52
C LYS A 14 6.38 12.86 9.71
N ALA A 15 5.27 12.93 10.43
CA ALA A 15 5.01 12.08 11.60
C ALA A 15 4.94 10.59 11.23
N VAL A 16 4.34 10.26 10.09
CA VAL A 16 4.28 8.90 9.53
C VAL A 16 5.67 8.41 9.13
N ARG A 17 6.45 9.23 8.42
CA ARG A 17 7.84 8.92 8.03
C ARG A 17 8.71 8.63 9.25
N ASP A 18 8.69 9.50 10.26
CA ASP A 18 9.51 9.37 11.47
C ASP A 18 9.13 8.08 12.24
N MET A 19 7.84 7.73 12.27
CA MET A 19 7.35 6.50 12.89
C MET A 19 7.89 5.25 12.17
N PHE A 20 7.77 5.19 10.84
CA PHE A 20 8.24 4.06 10.05
C PHE A 20 9.76 3.94 10.08
N ALA A 21 10.49 5.05 10.04
CA ALA A 21 11.95 5.06 10.19
C ALA A 21 12.39 4.41 11.50
N GLY A 22 11.66 4.68 12.58
CA GLY A 22 11.98 4.12 13.92
C GLY A 22 11.79 2.60 14.05
N ILE A 23 11.02 1.97 13.16
CA ILE A 23 10.72 0.53 13.20
C ILE A 23 11.26 -0.25 12.01
N ALA A 24 11.93 0.39 11.04
CA ALA A 24 12.32 -0.21 9.76
C ALA A 24 13.03 -1.57 9.91
N GLY A 25 14.01 -1.68 10.80
CA GLY A 25 14.75 -2.93 11.01
C GLY A 25 13.95 -4.08 11.66
N ARG A 26 12.75 -3.83 12.16
CA ARG A 26 11.86 -4.85 12.76
C ARG A 26 10.52 -4.96 12.07
N TYR A 27 10.29 -4.14 11.05
CA TYR A 27 9.00 -4.00 10.39
C TYR A 27 8.46 -5.32 9.84
N ASP A 28 9.28 -6.09 9.15
CA ASP A 28 8.87 -7.36 8.56
C ASP A 28 8.49 -8.39 9.63
N LEU A 29 9.33 -8.53 10.67
CA LEU A 29 9.04 -9.42 11.79
C LEU A 29 7.68 -9.08 12.42
N LEU A 30 7.42 -7.79 12.61
CA LEU A 30 6.18 -7.31 13.19
C LEU A 30 4.98 -7.64 12.31
N ASN A 31 5.05 -7.36 11.01
CA ASN A 31 3.98 -7.66 10.08
C ASN A 31 3.71 -9.16 9.99
N HIS A 32 4.73 -10.00 9.92
CA HIS A 32 4.58 -11.45 9.86
C HIS A 32 3.98 -12.02 11.15
N VAL A 33 4.41 -11.53 12.31
CA VAL A 33 3.83 -11.97 13.61
C VAL A 33 2.38 -11.52 13.73
N LEU A 34 2.06 -10.26 13.41
CA LEU A 34 0.72 -9.69 13.54
C LEU A 34 -0.27 -10.28 12.55
N SER A 35 0.18 -10.61 11.34
CA SER A 35 -0.64 -11.25 10.31
C SER A 35 -0.63 -12.78 10.40
N LEU A 36 0.14 -13.39 11.31
CA LEU A 36 0.39 -14.85 11.34
C LEU A 36 0.87 -15.36 9.96
N ASN A 37 1.72 -14.58 9.27
CA ASN A 37 2.23 -14.82 7.91
C ASN A 37 1.15 -14.89 6.80
N ILE A 38 -0.10 -14.49 7.07
CA ILE A 38 -1.17 -14.46 6.07
C ILE A 38 -0.88 -13.36 5.02
N ASP A 39 -0.17 -12.30 5.39
CA ASP A 39 0.27 -11.22 4.51
C ASP A 39 1.03 -11.72 3.27
N ARG A 40 1.80 -12.80 3.37
CA ARG A 40 2.46 -13.45 2.23
C ARG A 40 1.46 -13.99 1.20
N ARG A 41 0.32 -14.51 1.68
CA ARG A 41 -0.76 -14.97 0.79
C ARG A 41 -1.44 -13.78 0.12
N TRP A 42 -1.65 -12.69 0.85
CA TRP A 42 -2.25 -11.48 0.28
C TRP A 42 -1.38 -10.87 -0.81
N ARG A 43 -0.04 -10.78 -0.60
CA ARG A 43 0.89 -10.30 -1.64
C ARG A 43 0.88 -11.16 -2.90
N ARG A 44 0.76 -12.49 -2.75
CA ARG A 44 0.59 -13.40 -3.91
C ARG A 44 -0.71 -13.12 -4.68
N LEU A 45 -1.78 -12.74 -4.00
CA LEU A 45 -3.03 -12.36 -4.68
C LEU A 45 -2.86 -11.04 -5.47
N VAL A 46 -2.09 -10.08 -4.96
CA VAL A 46 -1.71 -8.87 -5.72
C VAL A 46 -0.95 -9.26 -7.00
N ALA A 47 0.08 -10.11 -6.88
CA ALA A 47 0.84 -10.57 -8.04
C ALA A 47 -0.04 -11.32 -9.05
N ASN A 48 -0.99 -12.15 -8.57
CA ASN A 48 -1.93 -12.85 -9.44
C ASN A 48 -2.90 -11.90 -10.16
N GLU A 49 -3.35 -10.83 -9.52
CA GLU A 49 -4.22 -9.81 -10.14
C GLU A 49 -3.50 -9.05 -11.26
N LEU A 50 -2.16 -9.00 -11.22
CA LEU A 50 -1.31 -8.35 -12.25
C LEU A 50 -0.64 -9.37 -13.17
N ARG A 51 -0.97 -10.65 -13.14
CA ARG A 51 -0.26 -11.69 -13.88
C ARG A 51 -0.16 -11.42 -15.37
N ASP A 52 -1.23 -10.92 -15.98
CA ASP A 52 -1.31 -10.52 -17.38
C ASP A 52 -0.29 -9.43 -17.77
N ILE A 53 0.05 -8.54 -16.83
CA ILE A 53 1.06 -7.49 -17.01
C ILE A 53 2.47 -8.04 -16.70
N LEU A 54 2.59 -8.80 -15.60
CA LEU A 54 3.90 -9.33 -15.15
C LEU A 54 4.52 -10.33 -16.15
N ASP A 55 3.70 -11.01 -16.94
CA ASP A 55 4.17 -11.96 -17.98
C ASP A 55 4.66 -11.27 -19.27
N ARG A 56 4.54 -9.94 -19.37
CA ARG A 56 4.99 -9.13 -20.51
C ARG A 56 6.39 -8.56 -20.27
N GLY A 57 7.31 -8.82 -21.21
CA GLY A 57 8.70 -8.32 -21.13
C GLY A 57 8.88 -6.84 -21.46
N ASP A 58 7.85 -6.19 -22.04
CA ASP A 58 7.80 -4.78 -22.36
C ASP A 58 7.07 -3.92 -21.31
N ALA A 59 6.53 -4.56 -20.28
CA ALA A 59 5.76 -3.89 -19.25
C ALA A 59 6.63 -3.40 -18.07
N THR A 60 6.16 -2.35 -17.42
CA THR A 60 6.76 -1.80 -16.20
C THR A 60 5.70 -1.66 -15.14
N VAL A 61 5.99 -2.15 -13.92
CA VAL A 61 5.11 -2.07 -12.74
C VAL A 61 5.78 -1.25 -11.65
N LEU A 62 5.02 -0.31 -11.07
CA LEU A 62 5.44 0.50 -9.95
C LEU A 62 4.79 -0.01 -8.65
N ASP A 63 5.60 -0.30 -7.65
CA ASP A 63 5.15 -0.60 -6.29
C ASP A 63 5.34 0.65 -5.41
N VAL A 64 4.23 1.31 -5.07
CA VAL A 64 4.22 2.59 -4.33
C VAL A 64 4.06 2.33 -2.85
N ALA A 65 4.78 3.11 -2.02
CA ALA A 65 4.92 2.87 -0.59
C ALA A 65 5.38 1.44 -0.31
N CYS A 66 6.41 0.99 -1.04
CA CYS A 66 6.89 -0.38 -1.04
C CYS A 66 7.52 -0.82 0.29
N GLY A 67 7.82 0.12 1.20
CA GLY A 67 8.41 -0.14 2.49
C GLY A 67 9.74 -0.88 2.37
N THR A 68 9.81 -2.04 3.00
CA THR A 68 10.98 -2.94 2.97
C THR A 68 11.02 -3.85 1.72
N GLY A 69 10.20 -3.59 0.71
CA GLY A 69 10.24 -4.24 -0.59
C GLY A 69 9.61 -5.63 -0.70
N ASP A 70 8.89 -6.09 0.32
CA ASP A 70 8.31 -7.44 0.33
C ASP A 70 7.33 -7.70 -0.83
N LEU A 71 6.49 -6.71 -1.20
CA LEU A 71 5.61 -6.85 -2.36
C LEU A 71 6.40 -6.73 -3.66
N SER A 72 7.32 -5.78 -3.76
CA SER A 72 8.19 -5.65 -4.95
C SER A 72 8.92 -6.95 -5.26
N LEU A 73 9.48 -7.62 -4.23
CA LEU A 73 10.13 -8.93 -4.37
C LEU A 73 9.14 -10.04 -4.78
N GLU A 74 7.90 -10.02 -4.26
CA GLU A 74 6.88 -10.99 -4.65
C GLU A 74 6.44 -10.79 -6.11
N LEU A 75 6.26 -9.54 -6.55
CA LEU A 75 5.94 -9.19 -7.94
C LEU A 75 7.05 -9.63 -8.90
N ASN A 76 8.32 -9.48 -8.50
CA ASN A 76 9.48 -9.83 -9.32
C ASN A 76 9.68 -11.35 -9.49
N LYS A 77 9.03 -12.17 -8.66
CA LYS A 77 9.11 -13.63 -8.80
C LYS A 77 8.51 -14.10 -10.12
N ASN A 78 9.37 -14.61 -11.00
CA ASN A 78 8.99 -15.08 -12.34
C ASN A 78 8.34 -13.99 -13.23
N ALA A 79 8.48 -12.72 -12.91
CA ALA A 79 8.04 -11.63 -13.78
C ALA A 79 9.00 -11.50 -14.97
N LYS A 80 8.43 -11.16 -16.14
CA LYS A 80 9.18 -10.65 -17.28
C LYS A 80 9.17 -9.13 -17.31
N ALA A 81 8.14 -8.52 -16.70
CA ALA A 81 8.00 -7.08 -16.53
C ALA A 81 9.08 -6.53 -15.61
N GLN A 82 9.50 -5.28 -15.84
CA GLN A 82 10.36 -4.54 -14.93
C GLN A 82 9.54 -4.08 -13.73
N ILE A 83 10.08 -4.29 -12.52
CA ILE A 83 9.48 -3.82 -11.27
C ILE A 83 10.32 -2.64 -10.74
N ILE A 84 9.64 -1.57 -10.30
CA ILE A 84 10.26 -0.42 -9.64
C ILE A 84 9.54 -0.22 -8.29
N GLY A 85 10.29 -0.10 -7.19
CA GLY A 85 9.75 0.20 -5.87
C GLY A 85 9.95 1.66 -5.49
N THR A 86 8.96 2.30 -4.86
CA THR A 86 9.12 3.65 -4.30
C THR A 86 8.59 3.73 -2.88
N ASP A 87 9.31 4.46 -2.03
CA ASP A 87 8.87 4.81 -0.68
C ASP A 87 9.45 6.16 -0.28
N PHE A 88 8.77 6.90 0.57
CA PHE A 88 9.25 8.19 1.08
C PHE A 88 10.17 8.05 2.31
N CYS A 89 10.28 6.84 2.87
CA CYS A 89 11.04 6.52 4.08
C CYS A 89 12.36 5.84 3.70
N ARG A 90 13.43 6.59 3.57
CA ARG A 90 14.76 6.08 3.19
C ARG A 90 15.25 4.91 4.04
N PRO A 91 15.07 4.85 5.39
CA PRO A 91 15.41 3.66 6.17
C PRO A 91 14.70 2.38 5.74
N MET A 92 13.44 2.47 5.25
CA MET A 92 12.72 1.32 4.69
C MET A 92 13.35 0.86 3.38
N LEU A 93 13.67 1.80 2.48
CA LEU A 93 14.35 1.49 1.22
C LEU A 93 15.76 0.90 1.42
N ALA A 94 16.46 1.26 2.49
CA ALA A 94 17.74 0.64 2.82
C ALA A 94 17.58 -0.87 3.09
N VAL A 95 16.55 -1.25 3.86
CA VAL A 95 16.21 -2.68 4.09
C VAL A 95 15.77 -3.36 2.80
N ALA A 96 14.96 -2.67 1.96
CA ALA A 96 14.55 -3.20 0.66
C ALA A 96 15.76 -3.48 -0.25
N ALA A 97 16.71 -2.55 -0.32
CA ALA A 97 17.93 -2.71 -1.10
C ALA A 97 18.82 -3.86 -0.59
N GLU A 98 18.92 -4.05 0.73
CA GLU A 98 19.61 -5.19 1.32
C GLU A 98 18.99 -6.51 0.89
N LYS A 99 17.67 -6.65 0.99
CA LYS A 99 16.95 -7.85 0.52
C LYS A 99 17.08 -8.07 -1.00
N ASN A 100 17.09 -7.01 -1.78
CA ASN A 100 17.24 -7.04 -3.23
C ASN A 100 18.62 -7.58 -3.66
N SER A 101 19.67 -7.29 -2.91
CA SER A 101 21.05 -7.75 -3.18
C SER A 101 21.18 -9.28 -3.18
N LEU A 102 20.18 -10.01 -2.70
CA LEU A 102 20.12 -11.48 -2.67
C LEU A 102 19.67 -12.10 -4.00
N GLY A 103 19.58 -11.33 -5.10
CA GLY A 103 19.35 -11.88 -6.45
C GLY A 103 18.14 -11.32 -7.22
N ALA A 104 17.54 -10.24 -6.75
CA ALA A 104 16.58 -9.47 -7.54
C ALA A 104 17.27 -8.20 -8.09
N ASP A 105 16.78 -7.69 -9.23
CA ASP A 105 17.28 -6.43 -9.84
C ASP A 105 16.14 -5.42 -9.89
N ILE A 106 15.72 -4.94 -8.70
CA ILE A 106 14.63 -4.00 -8.56
C ILE A 106 15.20 -2.62 -8.19
N PRO A 107 15.03 -1.59 -9.03
CA PRO A 107 15.34 -0.22 -8.65
C PRO A 107 14.42 0.27 -7.53
N PHE A 108 14.99 0.82 -6.46
CA PHE A 108 14.27 1.48 -5.40
C PHE A 108 14.53 2.98 -5.41
N VAL A 109 13.46 3.79 -5.42
CA VAL A 109 13.51 5.25 -5.55
C VAL A 109 12.84 5.91 -4.35
N GLU A 110 13.51 6.85 -3.69
CA GLU A 110 12.88 7.66 -2.64
C GLU A 110 11.92 8.66 -3.27
N ALA A 111 10.60 8.50 -3.01
CA ALA A 111 9.56 9.35 -3.58
C ALA A 111 8.34 9.44 -2.68
N ASP A 112 7.67 10.60 -2.71
CA ASP A 112 6.37 10.81 -2.07
C ASP A 112 5.26 10.34 -3.01
N ALA A 113 4.37 9.47 -2.52
CA ALA A 113 3.22 8.97 -3.26
C ALA A 113 2.22 10.08 -3.67
N MET A 114 2.31 11.26 -3.05
CA MET A 114 1.51 12.44 -3.40
C MET A 114 2.06 13.20 -4.62
N THR A 115 3.34 12.97 -4.98
CA THR A 115 4.05 13.62 -6.10
C THR A 115 5.18 12.72 -6.59
N LEU A 116 4.80 11.76 -7.42
CA LEU A 116 5.75 10.76 -7.94
C LEU A 116 6.65 11.37 -9.03
N PRO A 117 7.97 11.13 -9.00
CA PRO A 117 8.92 11.70 -9.95
C PRO A 117 8.94 10.98 -11.30
N PHE A 118 7.76 10.63 -11.81
CA PHE A 118 7.58 9.93 -13.09
C PHE A 118 6.65 10.71 -14.00
N ALA A 119 6.86 10.58 -15.31
CA ALA A 119 5.98 11.17 -16.31
C ALA A 119 4.58 10.53 -16.29
N ASP A 120 3.61 11.24 -16.83
CA ASP A 120 2.25 10.70 -17.03
C ASP A 120 2.30 9.47 -17.93
N GLY A 121 1.54 8.44 -17.60
CA GLY A 121 1.41 7.25 -18.42
C GLY A 121 2.70 6.43 -18.54
N SER A 122 3.49 6.34 -17.49
CA SER A 122 4.76 5.60 -17.48
C SER A 122 4.61 4.10 -17.24
N PHE A 123 3.58 3.68 -16.49
CA PHE A 123 3.48 2.32 -15.95
C PHE A 123 2.28 1.55 -16.49
N ASP A 124 2.47 0.28 -16.80
CA ASP A 124 1.41 -0.67 -17.19
C ASP A 124 0.60 -1.13 -15.98
N GLY A 125 1.24 -1.22 -14.81
CA GLY A 125 0.64 -1.54 -13.54
C GLY A 125 1.18 -0.68 -12.40
N VAL A 126 0.34 -0.38 -11.42
CA VAL A 126 0.73 0.27 -10.16
C VAL A 126 0.14 -0.52 -9.00
N THR A 127 0.94 -0.75 -7.97
CA THR A 127 0.50 -1.36 -6.72
C THR A 127 0.73 -0.42 -5.55
N ILE A 128 -0.15 -0.50 -4.55
CA ILE A 128 0.07 0.08 -3.23
C ILE A 128 -0.47 -0.89 -2.18
N ALA A 129 0.40 -1.41 -1.30
CA ALA A 129 0.02 -2.35 -0.26
C ALA A 129 0.28 -1.77 1.12
N PHE A 130 -0.78 -1.65 1.93
CA PHE A 130 -0.75 -1.11 3.30
C PHE A 130 -0.15 0.29 3.40
N GLY A 131 -0.17 1.02 2.26
CA GLY A 131 0.37 2.36 2.10
C GLY A 131 -0.69 3.45 1.98
N LEU A 132 -1.82 3.15 1.31
CA LEU A 132 -2.83 4.15 0.94
C LEU A 132 -3.44 4.85 2.17
N ARG A 133 -3.72 4.12 3.26
CA ARG A 133 -4.28 4.68 4.50
C ARG A 133 -3.34 5.68 5.20
N ASN A 134 -2.05 5.67 4.86
CA ASN A 134 -1.03 6.55 5.43
C ASN A 134 -0.89 7.87 4.69
N LEU A 135 -1.50 7.99 3.51
CA LEU A 135 -1.48 9.22 2.72
C LEU A 135 -2.32 10.31 3.41
N PRO A 136 -1.88 11.56 3.39
CA PRO A 136 -2.61 12.66 4.01
C PRO A 136 -3.93 12.97 3.31
N ASN A 137 -4.04 12.62 2.03
CA ASN A 137 -5.23 12.81 1.19
C ASN A 137 -5.36 11.64 0.21
N PHE A 138 -6.36 10.79 0.41
CA PHE A 138 -6.58 9.58 -0.40
C PHE A 138 -6.94 9.91 -1.85
N GLU A 139 -7.78 10.93 -2.06
CA GLU A 139 -8.22 11.34 -3.40
C GLU A 139 -7.04 11.86 -4.25
N ASN A 140 -6.22 12.74 -3.67
CA ASN A 140 -5.03 13.25 -4.36
C ASN A 140 -4.00 12.14 -4.62
N GLY A 141 -3.81 11.23 -3.65
CA GLY A 141 -2.97 10.06 -3.85
C GLY A 141 -3.46 9.17 -5.00
N LEU A 142 -4.75 8.85 -5.04
CA LEU A 142 -5.33 8.05 -6.13
C LEU A 142 -5.23 8.76 -7.50
N LYS A 143 -5.41 10.08 -7.55
CA LYS A 143 -5.19 10.88 -8.78
C LYS A 143 -3.73 10.79 -9.25
N GLU A 144 -2.77 10.83 -8.34
CA GLU A 144 -1.35 10.69 -8.66
C GLU A 144 -1.01 9.28 -9.17
N LEU A 145 -1.56 8.23 -8.53
CA LEU A 145 -1.42 6.86 -9.02
C LEU A 145 -2.06 6.68 -10.41
N ASN A 146 -3.20 7.33 -10.65
CA ASN A 146 -3.84 7.35 -11.96
C ASN A 146 -2.97 8.07 -13.00
N ARG A 147 -2.39 9.23 -12.67
CA ARG A 147 -1.56 10.02 -13.57
C ARG A 147 -0.39 9.20 -14.14
N VAL A 148 0.31 8.46 -13.29
CA VAL A 148 1.50 7.70 -13.71
C VAL A 148 1.18 6.40 -14.45
N LEU A 149 -0.06 5.87 -14.35
CA LEU A 149 -0.49 4.72 -15.12
C LEU A 149 -0.66 5.06 -16.61
N LYS A 150 -0.31 4.14 -17.48
CA LYS A 150 -0.70 4.19 -18.89
C LYS A 150 -2.21 4.07 -19.06
N ARG A 151 -2.72 4.47 -20.20
CA ARG A 151 -4.11 4.14 -20.59
C ARG A 151 -4.32 2.63 -20.55
N ASN A 152 -5.42 2.19 -19.96
CA ASN A 152 -5.72 0.79 -19.65
C ASN A 152 -4.72 0.12 -18.69
N GLY A 153 -3.83 0.87 -18.06
CA GLY A 153 -2.99 0.37 -16.96
C GLY A 153 -3.82 0.05 -15.73
N LYS A 154 -3.37 -0.90 -14.94
CA LYS A 154 -4.12 -1.46 -13.80
C LYS A 154 -3.53 -0.95 -12.48
N LEU A 155 -4.40 -0.40 -11.61
CA LEU A 155 -4.10 -0.17 -10.19
C LEU A 155 -4.55 -1.37 -9.36
N VAL A 156 -3.70 -1.81 -8.42
CA VAL A 156 -4.07 -2.79 -7.41
C VAL A 156 -3.73 -2.24 -6.02
N VAL A 157 -4.74 -2.14 -5.17
CA VAL A 157 -4.65 -1.67 -3.80
C VAL A 157 -4.90 -2.83 -2.85
N LEU A 158 -3.94 -3.15 -1.99
CA LEU A 158 -4.11 -4.08 -0.88
C LEU A 158 -4.08 -3.29 0.43
N GLU A 159 -5.16 -3.32 1.20
CA GLU A 159 -5.22 -2.52 2.43
C GLU A 159 -6.01 -3.22 3.55
N CYS A 160 -5.70 -2.83 4.80
CA CYS A 160 -6.52 -3.20 5.94
C CYS A 160 -7.95 -2.67 5.75
N SER A 161 -8.93 -3.44 6.18
CA SER A 161 -10.31 -3.12 5.90
C SER A 161 -11.24 -3.49 7.07
N HIS A 162 -12.52 -3.30 6.88
CA HIS A 162 -13.55 -3.50 7.89
C HIS A 162 -14.30 -4.81 7.62
N PRO A 163 -14.25 -5.81 8.55
CA PRO A 163 -15.01 -7.04 8.39
C PRO A 163 -16.51 -6.75 8.20
N PRO A 164 -17.16 -7.33 7.16
CA PRO A 164 -18.58 -7.08 6.89
C PRO A 164 -19.51 -7.72 7.90
N PHE A 165 -19.08 -8.83 8.54
CA PHE A 165 -19.90 -9.59 9.50
C PHE A 165 -19.84 -8.95 10.88
N PRO A 166 -20.97 -8.51 11.48
CA PRO A 166 -21.00 -7.74 12.74
C PRO A 166 -20.29 -8.41 13.92
N VAL A 167 -20.49 -9.71 14.12
CA VAL A 167 -19.86 -10.46 15.22
C VAL A 167 -18.35 -10.52 15.04
N PHE A 168 -17.90 -10.83 13.83
CA PHE A 168 -16.47 -10.89 13.53
C PHE A 168 -15.83 -9.49 13.60
N ARG A 169 -16.54 -8.44 13.16
CA ARG A 169 -16.10 -7.04 13.28
C ARG A 169 -15.88 -6.66 14.75
N GLN A 170 -16.76 -7.05 15.66
CA GLN A 170 -16.60 -6.77 17.09
C GLN A 170 -15.39 -7.49 17.70
N LEU A 171 -15.21 -8.77 17.40
CA LEU A 171 -14.07 -9.56 17.85
C LEU A 171 -12.75 -9.00 17.31
N TYR A 172 -12.73 -8.68 16.03
CA TYR A 172 -11.56 -8.09 15.38
C TYR A 172 -11.24 -6.71 15.96
N SER A 173 -12.24 -5.86 16.15
CA SER A 173 -12.08 -4.53 16.75
C SER A 173 -11.54 -4.63 18.19
N PHE A 174 -12.03 -5.57 18.98
CA PHE A 174 -11.51 -5.82 20.33
C PHE A 174 -10.04 -6.27 20.31
N TYR A 175 -9.72 -7.25 19.45
CA TYR A 175 -8.33 -7.71 19.25
C TYR A 175 -7.43 -6.55 18.85
N PHE A 176 -7.85 -5.80 17.83
CA PHE A 176 -7.08 -4.74 17.19
C PHE A 176 -6.84 -3.54 18.10
N SER A 177 -7.84 -3.19 18.95
CA SER A 177 -7.77 -2.04 19.88
C SER A 177 -7.18 -2.38 21.25
N ARG A 178 -7.31 -3.62 21.73
CA ARG A 178 -6.93 -3.99 23.10
C ARG A 178 -5.75 -4.95 23.17
N VAL A 179 -5.67 -5.93 22.29
CA VAL A 179 -4.66 -7.01 22.33
C VAL A 179 -3.41 -6.62 21.56
N LEU A 180 -3.59 -6.19 20.32
CA LEU A 180 -2.51 -5.86 19.41
C LEU A 180 -1.54 -4.78 19.94
N PRO A 181 -1.98 -3.64 20.53
CA PRO A 181 -1.05 -2.65 21.08
C PRO A 181 -0.20 -3.17 22.23
N ARG A 182 -0.73 -4.14 23.04
CA ARG A 182 0.02 -4.74 24.15
C ARG A 182 1.12 -5.68 23.65
N ILE A 183 0.78 -6.56 22.71
CA ILE A 183 1.74 -7.50 22.11
C ILE A 183 2.79 -6.73 21.30
N GLY A 184 2.34 -5.79 20.48
CA GLY A 184 3.21 -5.00 19.64
C GLY A 184 4.19 -4.14 20.42
N GLY A 185 3.76 -3.53 21.52
CA GLY A 185 4.62 -2.74 22.40
C GLY A 185 5.76 -3.57 23.03
N LEU A 186 5.49 -4.85 23.37
CA LEU A 186 6.50 -5.77 23.91
C LEU A 186 7.54 -6.21 22.87
N VAL A 187 7.12 -6.40 21.62
CA VAL A 187 7.98 -6.95 20.55
C VAL A 187 8.76 -5.84 19.82
N SER A 188 8.17 -4.67 19.60
CA SER A 188 8.77 -3.60 18.77
C SER A 188 9.57 -2.58 19.54
N GLY A 189 9.29 -2.40 20.82
CA GLY A 189 9.79 -1.25 21.60
C GLY A 189 9.16 0.11 21.20
N SER A 190 8.21 0.13 20.26
CA SER A 190 7.54 1.35 19.78
C SER A 190 6.02 1.28 19.98
N ARG A 191 5.55 1.77 21.12
CA ARG A 191 4.13 1.86 21.44
C ARG A 191 3.35 2.71 20.43
N ARG A 192 3.97 3.78 19.93
CA ARG A 192 3.37 4.74 19.00
C ARG A 192 2.90 4.11 17.68
N ALA A 193 3.67 3.19 17.09
CA ALA A 193 3.31 2.52 15.84
C ALA A 193 2.04 1.65 15.99
N TYR A 194 1.83 1.07 17.18
CA TYR A 194 0.68 0.20 17.45
C TYR A 194 -0.58 0.95 17.90
N GLU A 195 -0.44 2.17 18.37
CA GLU A 195 -1.56 3.09 18.60
C GLU A 195 -2.02 3.71 17.27
N TYR A 196 -1.08 3.96 16.35
CA TYR A 196 -1.36 4.51 15.03
C TYR A 196 -2.13 3.54 14.11
N LEU A 197 -1.79 2.26 14.12
CA LEU A 197 -2.40 1.28 13.21
C LEU A 197 -3.94 1.18 13.37
N PRO A 198 -4.51 0.98 14.56
CA PRO A 198 -5.97 1.00 14.73
C PRO A 198 -6.62 2.32 14.34
N ASP A 199 -6.00 3.45 14.68
CA ASP A 199 -6.51 4.78 14.34
C ASP A 199 -6.55 5.01 12.82
N SER A 200 -5.47 4.65 12.11
CA SER A 200 -5.42 4.78 10.65
C SER A 200 -6.42 3.88 9.92
N VAL A 201 -6.60 2.63 10.38
CA VAL A 201 -7.59 1.71 9.81
C VAL A 201 -9.02 2.21 10.05
N THR A 202 -9.33 2.72 11.24
CA THR A 202 -10.68 3.24 11.55
C THR A 202 -11.05 4.44 10.67
N LYS A 203 -10.07 5.25 10.25
CA LYS A 203 -10.26 6.42 9.39
C LYS A 203 -10.28 6.08 7.91
N PHE A 204 -9.82 4.89 7.54
CA PHE A 204 -9.76 4.46 6.15
C PHE A 204 -11.15 4.11 5.62
N PRO A 205 -11.48 4.41 4.36
CA PRO A 205 -12.78 4.08 3.77
C PRO A 205 -13.11 2.58 3.84
N GLU A 206 -14.39 2.26 4.05
CA GLU A 206 -14.90 0.91 3.83
C GLU A 206 -14.82 0.55 2.33
N GLN A 207 -14.93 -0.74 2.01
CA GLN A 207 -14.63 -1.28 0.68
C GLN A 207 -15.40 -0.57 -0.45
N GLU A 208 -16.73 -0.42 -0.31
CA GLU A 208 -17.59 0.24 -1.30
C GLU A 208 -17.23 1.73 -1.48
N LYS A 209 -16.92 2.41 -0.38
CA LYS A 209 -16.49 3.81 -0.43
C LYS A 209 -15.14 3.99 -1.12
N LEU A 210 -14.24 3.01 -0.98
CA LEU A 210 -12.99 3.04 -1.73
C LEU A 210 -13.22 2.80 -3.23
N VAL A 211 -14.17 1.93 -3.59
CA VAL A 211 -14.60 1.77 -5.00
C VAL A 211 -15.08 3.10 -5.55
N GLU A 212 -16.05 3.76 -4.87
CA GLU A 212 -16.58 5.07 -5.28
C GLU A 212 -15.45 6.12 -5.44
N LEU A 213 -14.49 6.14 -4.51
CA LEU A 213 -13.37 7.06 -4.55
C LEU A 213 -12.42 6.77 -5.73
N MET A 214 -12.14 5.50 -6.01
CA MET A 214 -11.34 5.10 -7.18
C MET A 214 -12.04 5.49 -8.48
N GLU A 215 -13.35 5.25 -8.60
CA GLU A 215 -14.14 5.65 -9.78
C GLU A 215 -14.12 7.17 -9.96
N ALA A 216 -14.34 7.94 -8.89
CA ALA A 216 -14.30 9.41 -8.90
C ALA A 216 -12.91 9.97 -9.28
N THR A 217 -11.85 9.18 -9.12
CA THR A 217 -10.47 9.56 -9.48
C THR A 217 -9.98 9.02 -10.83
N GLY A 218 -10.91 8.51 -11.68
CA GLY A 218 -10.65 8.15 -13.07
C GLY A 218 -10.27 6.70 -13.30
N PHE A 219 -10.67 5.81 -12.39
CA PHE A 219 -10.60 4.37 -12.62
C PHE A 219 -11.97 3.81 -13.03
N ASP A 220 -11.97 2.80 -13.88
CA ASP A 220 -13.14 2.05 -14.34
C ASP A 220 -13.00 0.57 -13.97
N ARG A 221 -14.10 -0.18 -14.08
CA ARG A 221 -14.13 -1.61 -13.77
C ARG A 221 -13.57 -1.90 -12.38
N VAL A 222 -13.82 -0.99 -11.44
CA VAL A 222 -13.33 -1.14 -10.06
C VAL A 222 -14.06 -2.30 -9.40
N LYS A 223 -13.29 -3.20 -8.83
CA LYS A 223 -13.80 -4.35 -8.07
C LYS A 223 -12.99 -4.54 -6.80
N TYR A 224 -13.56 -5.22 -5.82
CA TYR A 224 -12.81 -5.61 -4.64
C TYR A 224 -13.09 -7.07 -4.22
N GLN A 225 -12.17 -7.63 -3.46
CA GLN A 225 -12.26 -8.93 -2.82
C GLN A 225 -11.90 -8.81 -1.35
N ASN A 226 -12.79 -9.24 -0.46
CA ASN A 226 -12.50 -9.36 0.95
C ASN A 226 -11.54 -10.51 1.22
N LEU A 227 -10.50 -10.24 1.99
CA LEU A 227 -9.48 -11.22 2.37
C LEU A 227 -9.61 -11.54 3.86
N THR A 228 -9.47 -12.82 4.20
CA THR A 228 -9.48 -13.31 5.60
C THR A 228 -10.66 -12.73 6.42
N GLY A 229 -11.88 -12.90 5.89
CA GLY A 229 -13.09 -12.40 6.56
C GLY A 229 -13.29 -10.88 6.50
N GLY A 230 -12.53 -10.16 5.67
CA GLY A 230 -12.63 -8.71 5.49
C GLY A 230 -11.70 -7.88 6.38
N ILE A 231 -10.72 -8.48 7.06
CA ILE A 231 -9.67 -7.73 7.79
C ILE A 231 -8.70 -7.03 6.85
N ALA A 232 -8.61 -7.50 5.62
CA ALA A 232 -7.97 -6.82 4.50
C ALA A 232 -8.87 -6.93 3.27
N ALA A 233 -8.68 -6.04 2.30
CA ALA A 233 -9.34 -6.07 1.01
C ALA A 233 -8.35 -5.78 -0.11
N LEU A 234 -8.53 -6.45 -1.23
CA LEU A 234 -7.84 -6.23 -2.48
C LEU A 234 -8.79 -5.49 -3.43
N HIS A 235 -8.44 -4.27 -3.82
CA HIS A 235 -9.18 -3.53 -4.85
C HIS A 235 -8.36 -3.50 -6.13
N SER A 236 -9.02 -3.53 -7.26
CA SER A 236 -8.37 -3.28 -8.56
C SER A 236 -9.28 -2.45 -9.46
N GLY A 237 -8.65 -1.61 -10.27
CA GLY A 237 -9.31 -0.78 -11.26
C GLY A 237 -8.38 -0.47 -12.43
N VAL A 238 -8.93 -0.05 -13.54
CA VAL A 238 -8.20 0.25 -14.77
C VAL A 238 -8.30 1.74 -15.05
N ARG A 239 -7.17 2.37 -15.39
CA ARG A 239 -7.19 3.77 -15.83
C ARG A 239 -7.97 3.91 -17.12
N VAL A 240 -8.96 4.79 -17.14
CA VAL A 240 -9.63 5.21 -18.36
C VAL A 240 -9.20 6.64 -18.74
N GLU A 241 -9.39 6.98 -19.99
CA GLU A 241 -9.23 8.36 -20.44
C GLU A 241 -10.32 9.20 -19.78
N ALA A 242 -9.96 10.35 -19.22
CA ALA A 242 -10.96 11.32 -18.81
C ALA A 242 -11.85 11.59 -20.06
N LEU A 243 -13.15 11.40 -19.92
CA LEU A 243 -14.09 11.88 -20.95
C LEU A 243 -13.84 13.37 -21.10
N ALA A 244 -13.37 13.75 -22.30
CA ALA A 244 -13.07 15.13 -22.65
C ALA A 244 -14.32 16.00 -22.61
#